data_cb4e249f9b1e4e15056a7e27031b8d03
#
_entry.id   cb4e249f9b1e4e15056a7e27031b8d03
#
_cell.length_a   1.000
_cell.length_b   1.000
_cell.length_c   1.000
_cell.angle_alpha   90.00
_cell.angle_beta   90.00
_cell.angle_gamma   90.00
#
_symmetry.space_group_name_H-M   'P 1'
#
loop_
_entity.id
_entity.type
_entity.pdbx_description
1 polymer ?
#
loop_
_entity_poly.entity_id
_entity_poly.type
_entity_poly.pdbx_seq_one_letter_code
_entity_poly.pdbx_strand_id
1 'polypeptide(L)'
;YPAGRSKLFTSRNMMRFWTNFAKNGEPGKSSNSVYWNSVVKNNELGSSYLVIDNKKNLIINDNIQTFESLTKELYKDTRVNELEKCVILLQMFTFVGNDLYDDNIKHYPGKCERPEAENFLIENASFIEY
;
A
#
# COMPACT_ATOMS: atom_id res chain seq x y z
N TYR A 1 -17.06 -24.95 -5.17
CA TYR A 1 -17.66 -23.71 -5.69
C TYR A 1 -17.10 -23.47 -7.08
N PRO A 2 -17.95 -23.35 -8.13
CA PRO A 2 -17.45 -22.99 -9.44
C PRO A 2 -16.83 -21.60 -9.35
N ALA A 3 -15.57 -21.50 -9.80
CA ALA A 3 -14.87 -20.24 -9.83
C ALA A 3 -15.62 -19.28 -10.77
N GLY A 4 -16.13 -18.18 -10.25
CA GLY A 4 -16.80 -17.18 -11.09
C GLY A 4 -15.87 -16.69 -12.20
N ARG A 5 -16.43 -16.23 -13.32
CA ARG A 5 -15.66 -15.74 -14.49
C ARG A 5 -14.61 -14.68 -14.12
N SER A 6 -14.88 -13.88 -13.09
CA SER A 6 -13.93 -12.88 -12.57
C SER A 6 -12.69 -13.52 -11.92
N LYS A 7 -12.88 -14.57 -11.11
CA LYS A 7 -11.75 -15.31 -10.49
C LYS A 7 -10.85 -15.95 -11.54
N LEU A 8 -11.45 -16.57 -12.56
CA LEU A 8 -10.68 -17.20 -13.65
C LEU A 8 -9.90 -16.15 -14.47
N PHE A 9 -10.50 -15.01 -14.73
CA PHE A 9 -9.82 -13.92 -15.42
C PHE A 9 -8.63 -13.39 -14.61
N THR A 10 -8.83 -13.09 -13.34
CA THR A 10 -7.75 -12.62 -12.44
C THR A 10 -6.64 -13.66 -12.32
N SER A 11 -6.99 -14.91 -12.04
CA SER A 11 -6.02 -16.02 -11.89
C SER A 11 -5.17 -16.19 -13.15
N ARG A 12 -5.78 -16.21 -14.34
CA ARG A 12 -5.05 -16.35 -15.61
C ARG A 12 -4.09 -15.20 -15.86
N ASN A 13 -4.49 -13.96 -15.57
CA ASN A 13 -3.63 -12.81 -15.76
C ASN A 13 -2.49 -12.77 -14.74
N MET A 14 -2.75 -13.13 -13.49
CA MET A 14 -1.70 -13.26 -12.48
C MET A 14 -0.68 -14.32 -12.89
N MET A 15 -1.12 -15.51 -13.25
CA MET A 15 -0.21 -16.57 -13.74
C MET A 15 0.61 -16.11 -14.95
N ARG A 16 0.01 -15.35 -15.86
CA ARG A 16 0.70 -14.81 -17.04
C ARG A 16 1.79 -13.82 -16.65
N PHE A 17 1.48 -12.87 -15.77
CA PHE A 17 2.47 -11.90 -15.28
C PHE A 17 3.64 -12.59 -14.56
N TRP A 18 3.34 -13.53 -13.64
CA TRP A 18 4.37 -14.29 -12.94
C TRP A 18 5.24 -15.13 -13.87
N THR A 19 4.62 -15.81 -14.83
CA THR A 19 5.36 -16.64 -15.79
C THR A 19 6.24 -15.79 -16.70
N ASN A 20 5.74 -14.64 -17.16
CA ASN A 20 6.52 -13.72 -17.98
C ASN A 20 7.70 -13.15 -17.17
N PHE A 21 7.45 -12.74 -15.93
CA PHE A 21 8.51 -12.23 -15.05
C PHE A 21 9.59 -13.28 -14.80
N ALA A 22 9.20 -14.52 -14.50
CA ALA A 22 10.15 -15.61 -14.28
C ALA A 22 10.99 -15.94 -15.51
N LYS A 23 10.45 -15.78 -16.71
CA LYS A 23 11.16 -16.10 -17.98
C LYS A 23 11.99 -14.93 -18.51
N ASN A 24 11.50 -13.72 -18.37
CA ASN A 24 12.02 -12.55 -19.10
C ASN A 24 12.50 -11.43 -18.18
N GLY A 25 12.28 -11.53 -16.86
CA GLY A 25 12.54 -10.44 -15.90
C GLY A 25 11.51 -9.31 -15.92
N GLU A 26 10.46 -9.44 -16.75
CA GLU A 26 9.41 -8.44 -16.89
C GLU A 26 8.02 -9.08 -16.89
N PRO A 27 7.02 -8.48 -16.20
CA PRO A 27 5.66 -9.00 -16.17
C PRO A 27 4.97 -8.96 -17.55
N GLY A 28 5.30 -7.98 -18.37
CA GLY A 28 4.78 -7.84 -19.72
C GLY A 28 3.29 -7.48 -19.78
N LYS A 29 2.56 -8.09 -20.71
CA LYS A 29 1.14 -7.79 -20.99
C LYS A 29 0.18 -8.82 -20.44
N SER A 30 -0.96 -8.34 -19.92
CA SER A 30 -2.13 -9.17 -19.59
C SER A 30 -2.83 -9.71 -20.84
N SER A 31 -3.85 -10.54 -20.64
CA SER A 31 -4.70 -11.06 -21.74
C SER A 31 -5.53 -9.96 -22.44
N ASN A 32 -5.80 -8.86 -21.75
CA ASN A 32 -6.51 -7.68 -22.30
C ASN A 32 -5.55 -6.52 -22.65
N SER A 33 -4.29 -6.83 -22.92
CA SER A 33 -3.26 -5.88 -23.39
C SER A 33 -2.86 -4.79 -22.39
N VAL A 34 -3.19 -4.92 -21.12
CA VAL A 34 -2.67 -4.04 -20.07
C VAL A 34 -1.20 -4.40 -19.84
N TYR A 35 -0.31 -3.45 -20.00
CA TYR A 35 1.14 -3.63 -19.83
C TYR A 35 1.57 -3.19 -18.43
N TRP A 36 2.22 -4.08 -17.70
CA TRP A 36 2.80 -3.76 -16.39
C TRP A 36 4.27 -3.34 -16.58
N ASN A 37 4.51 -2.05 -16.50
CA ASN A 37 5.83 -1.47 -16.68
C ASN A 37 6.79 -1.78 -15.53
N SER A 38 8.09 -1.65 -15.79
CA SER A 38 9.10 -1.67 -14.75
C SER A 38 8.88 -0.55 -13.74
N VAL A 39 9.18 -0.83 -12.45
CA VAL A 39 9.12 0.13 -11.35
C VAL A 39 10.18 1.23 -11.50
N VAL A 40 11.26 0.96 -12.24
CA VAL A 40 12.32 1.94 -12.49
C VAL A 40 12.08 2.62 -13.82
N LYS A 41 11.68 3.88 -13.77
CA LYS A 41 11.54 4.74 -14.96
C LYS A 41 12.57 5.87 -14.84
N ASN A 42 13.52 5.92 -15.78
CA ASN A 42 14.52 7.01 -15.87
C ASN A 42 15.40 7.18 -14.61
N ASN A 43 15.84 6.09 -13.97
CA ASN A 43 16.58 6.09 -12.70
C ASN A 43 15.84 6.70 -11.49
N GLU A 44 14.57 7.00 -11.62
CA GLU A 44 13.70 7.38 -10.51
C GLU A 44 12.86 6.18 -10.07
N LEU A 45 12.76 5.96 -8.76
CA LEU A 45 11.91 4.93 -8.19
C LEU A 45 10.46 5.33 -8.42
N GLY A 46 9.84 4.82 -9.48
CA GLY A 46 8.41 4.95 -9.70
C GLY A 46 7.68 3.80 -9.00
N SER A 47 6.49 4.04 -8.51
CA SER A 47 5.62 2.97 -8.02
C SER A 47 4.57 2.66 -9.08
N SER A 48 4.79 1.56 -9.83
CA SER A 48 3.75 1.00 -10.68
C SER A 48 3.20 -0.25 -10.00
N TYR A 49 1.91 -0.26 -9.69
CA TYR A 49 1.28 -1.40 -9.05
C TYR A 49 0.01 -1.85 -9.77
N LEU A 50 -0.23 -3.14 -9.70
CA LEU A 50 -1.39 -3.76 -10.29
C LEU A 50 -2.57 -3.68 -9.32
N VAL A 51 -3.64 -3.02 -9.74
CA VAL A 51 -4.92 -3.04 -9.03
C VAL A 51 -5.71 -4.25 -9.46
N ILE A 52 -5.99 -5.14 -8.52
CA ILE A 52 -6.83 -6.32 -8.72
C ILE A 52 -8.21 -6.00 -8.16
N ASP A 53 -9.17 -5.77 -9.05
CA ASP A 53 -10.56 -5.53 -8.67
C ASP A 53 -11.42 -6.77 -9.01
N ASN A 54 -12.58 -6.87 -8.38
CA ASN A 54 -13.62 -7.86 -8.67
C ASN A 54 -14.25 -7.64 -10.07
N LYS A 55 -14.10 -6.47 -10.65
CA LYS A 55 -14.42 -6.17 -12.04
C LYS A 55 -13.30 -6.74 -12.92
N LYS A 56 -13.64 -7.31 -14.07
CA LYS A 56 -12.71 -7.93 -15.02
C LYS A 56 -11.65 -6.98 -15.60
N ASN A 57 -11.39 -5.86 -14.95
CA ASN A 57 -10.44 -4.85 -15.36
C ASN A 57 -9.21 -4.92 -14.48
N LEU A 58 -8.06 -5.21 -15.10
CA LEU A 58 -6.77 -4.99 -14.47
C LEU A 58 -6.34 -3.56 -14.82
N ILE A 59 -5.98 -2.80 -13.82
CA ILE A 59 -5.52 -1.41 -13.98
C ILE A 59 -4.11 -1.33 -13.41
N ILE A 60 -3.19 -0.80 -14.18
CA ILE A 60 -1.88 -0.40 -13.68
C ILE A 60 -2.01 1.04 -13.21
N ASN A 61 -1.67 1.28 -11.96
CA ASN A 61 -1.64 2.60 -11.37
C ASN A 61 -0.20 3.04 -11.17
N ASP A 62 0.17 4.15 -11.78
CA ASP A 62 1.51 4.75 -11.71
C ASP A 62 1.56 5.92 -10.71
N ASN A 63 0.51 6.14 -9.93
CA ASN A 63 0.49 7.18 -8.91
C ASN A 63 1.44 6.79 -7.77
N ILE A 64 2.43 7.62 -7.55
CA ILE A 64 3.35 7.47 -6.42
C ILE A 64 2.61 7.85 -5.15
N GLN A 65 2.41 6.85 -4.28
CA GLN A 65 1.97 7.10 -2.91
C GLN A 65 3.20 7.49 -2.09
N THR A 66 3.30 8.78 -1.75
CA THR A 66 4.34 9.27 -0.85
C THR A 66 3.81 9.31 0.59
N PHE A 67 4.71 9.31 1.58
CA PHE A 67 4.31 9.52 2.98
C PHE A 67 3.54 10.82 3.14
N GLU A 68 3.92 11.87 2.43
CA GLU A 68 3.21 13.14 2.44
C GLU A 68 1.77 13.01 1.92
N SER A 69 1.54 12.26 0.84
CA SER A 69 0.18 12.05 0.32
C SER A 69 -0.66 11.22 1.29
N LEU A 70 -0.09 10.14 1.85
CA LEU A 70 -0.78 9.27 2.80
C LEU A 70 -1.13 9.98 4.11
N THR A 71 -0.21 10.79 4.65
CA THR A 71 -0.47 11.56 5.87
C THR A 71 -1.55 12.62 5.67
N LYS A 72 -1.61 13.25 4.49
CA LYS A 72 -2.69 14.19 4.15
C LYS A 72 -4.04 13.50 3.98
N GLU A 73 -4.08 12.30 3.42
CA GLU A 73 -5.31 11.50 3.32
C GLU A 73 -5.78 11.07 4.71
N LEU A 74 -4.88 10.57 5.55
CA LEU A 74 -5.21 10.19 6.93
C LEU A 74 -5.74 11.39 7.74
N TYR A 75 -5.14 12.57 7.59
CA TYR A 75 -5.62 13.77 8.26
C TYR A 75 -7.08 14.10 7.93
N LYS A 76 -7.49 13.90 6.68
CA LYS A 76 -8.86 14.15 6.20
C LYS A 76 -9.84 13.05 6.58
N ASP A 77 -9.37 11.90 7.03
CA ASP A 77 -10.24 10.77 7.37
C ASP A 77 -11.00 11.09 8.67
N THR A 78 -12.33 11.11 8.57
CA THR A 78 -13.24 11.39 9.69
C THR A 78 -13.71 10.14 10.42
N ARG A 79 -13.31 8.94 9.96
CA ARG A 79 -13.70 7.66 10.58
C ARG A 79 -12.89 7.33 11.82
N VAL A 80 -11.75 7.97 12.00
CA VAL A 80 -10.80 7.77 13.10
C VAL A 80 -10.57 9.09 13.84
N ASN A 81 -10.38 9.02 15.15
CA ASN A 81 -10.06 10.19 15.97
C ASN A 81 -8.57 10.57 15.88
N GLU A 82 -8.18 11.69 16.48
CA GLU A 82 -6.80 12.21 16.37
C GLU A 82 -5.77 11.27 17.01
N LEU A 83 -6.07 10.64 18.15
CA LEU A 83 -5.16 9.68 18.79
C LEU A 83 -4.98 8.42 17.93
N GLU A 84 -6.07 7.90 17.36
CA GLU A 84 -6.00 6.76 16.45
C GLU A 84 -5.17 7.08 15.20
N LYS A 85 -5.28 8.29 14.65
CA LYS A 85 -4.42 8.75 13.55
C LYS A 85 -2.95 8.74 13.96
N CYS A 86 -2.64 9.21 15.17
CA CYS A 86 -1.28 9.18 15.70
C CYS A 86 -0.73 7.77 15.84
N VAL A 87 -1.55 6.84 16.30
CA VAL A 87 -1.19 5.41 16.41
C VAL A 87 -0.91 4.82 15.02
N ILE A 88 -1.76 5.11 14.04
CA ILE A 88 -1.56 4.68 12.64
C ILE A 88 -0.25 5.22 12.09
N LEU A 89 0.05 6.52 12.31
CA LEU A 89 1.29 7.13 11.85
C LEU A 89 2.52 6.52 12.54
N LEU A 90 2.45 6.27 13.84
CA LEU A 90 3.53 5.62 14.57
C LEU A 90 3.81 4.24 13.98
N GLN A 91 2.79 3.42 13.80
CA GLN A 91 2.94 2.09 13.21
C GLN A 91 3.45 2.15 11.77
N MET A 92 2.92 3.05 10.94
CA MET A 92 3.35 3.20 9.55
C MET A 92 4.83 3.57 9.41
N PHE A 93 5.35 4.41 10.31
CA PHE A 93 6.73 4.87 10.25
C PHE A 93 7.73 3.99 11.00
N THR A 94 7.28 3.06 11.84
CA THR A 94 8.15 2.19 12.63
C THR A 94 8.10 0.71 12.21
N PHE A 95 7.15 0.32 11.37
CA PHE A 95 6.82 -1.08 11.08
C PHE A 95 7.96 -1.90 10.43
N VAL A 96 8.83 -1.28 9.63
CA VAL A 96 9.89 -2.00 8.89
C VAL A 96 11.24 -2.05 9.61
N GLY A 97 11.28 -1.83 10.91
CA GLY A 97 12.52 -1.88 11.70
C GLY A 97 13.43 -0.65 11.55
N ASN A 98 13.07 0.30 10.71
CA ASN A 98 13.68 1.61 10.60
C ASN A 98 12.69 2.63 11.16
N ASP A 99 13.06 3.28 12.27
CA ASP A 99 12.24 4.34 12.84
C ASP A 99 12.37 5.60 11.98
N LEU A 100 11.35 5.84 11.15
CA LEU A 100 11.24 6.99 10.26
C LEU A 100 10.23 8.02 10.80
N TYR A 101 9.76 7.86 12.05
CA TYR A 101 8.71 8.71 12.62
C TYR A 101 9.12 10.18 12.64
N ASP A 102 10.27 10.50 13.24
CA ASP A 102 10.72 11.88 13.41
C ASP A 102 10.98 12.60 12.08
N ASP A 103 11.40 11.85 11.05
CA ASP A 103 11.63 12.39 9.70
C ASP A 103 10.34 12.68 8.94
N ASN A 104 9.29 11.90 9.16
CA ASN A 104 8.08 11.93 8.35
C ASN A 104 6.87 12.57 9.04
N ILE A 105 6.83 12.62 10.37
CA ILE A 105 5.68 13.21 11.10
C ILE A 105 5.46 14.70 10.77
N LYS A 106 6.51 15.40 10.37
CA LYS A 106 6.43 16.82 9.92
C LYS A 106 5.52 17.02 8.70
N HIS A 107 5.23 15.97 7.95
CA HIS A 107 4.32 16.00 6.80
C HIS A 107 2.85 15.85 7.21
N TYR A 108 2.59 15.49 8.46
CA TYR A 108 1.23 15.38 8.98
C TYR A 108 0.73 16.76 9.41
N PRO A 109 -0.44 17.24 8.89
CA PRO A 109 -0.95 18.56 9.19
C PRO A 109 -1.53 18.70 10.61
N GLY A 110 -1.86 17.59 11.27
CA GLY A 110 -2.40 17.55 12.63
C GLY A 110 -1.30 17.60 13.70
N LYS A 111 -1.72 17.45 14.95
CA LYS A 111 -0.81 17.30 16.08
C LYS A 111 -0.73 15.83 16.47
N CYS A 112 0.47 15.34 16.70
CA CYS A 112 0.70 13.97 17.07
C CYS A 112 1.86 13.89 18.06
N GLU A 113 1.55 13.46 19.26
CA GLU A 113 2.55 13.28 20.32
C GLU A 113 2.93 11.81 20.39
N ARG A 114 4.16 11.48 20.00
CA ARG A 114 4.67 10.10 19.98
C ARG A 114 4.46 9.35 21.30
N PRO A 115 4.78 9.93 22.48
CA PRO A 115 4.58 9.23 23.75
C PRO A 115 3.12 8.87 24.02
N GLU A 116 2.17 9.69 23.61
CA GLU A 116 0.74 9.43 23.75
C GLU A 116 0.29 8.23 22.90
N ALA A 117 0.76 8.17 21.65
CA ALA A 117 0.48 7.05 20.75
C ALA A 117 1.13 5.74 21.25
N GLU A 118 2.37 5.79 21.77
CA GLU A 118 3.07 4.64 22.34
C GLU A 118 2.36 4.12 23.60
N ASN A 119 1.94 4.99 24.50
CA ASN A 119 1.18 4.61 25.68
C ASN A 119 -0.15 3.94 25.32
N PHE A 120 -0.87 4.49 24.34
CA PHE A 120 -2.10 3.88 23.85
C PHE A 120 -1.87 2.46 23.33
N LEU A 121 -0.81 2.23 22.58
CA LEU A 121 -0.46 0.89 22.09
C LEU A 121 -0.14 -0.07 23.23
N ILE A 122 0.61 0.37 24.23
CA ILE A 122 0.97 -0.44 25.40
C ILE A 122 -0.28 -0.83 26.20
N GLU A 123 -1.17 0.12 26.47
CA GLU A 123 -2.39 -0.11 27.23
C GLU A 123 -3.38 -1.04 26.51
N ASN A 124 -3.35 -1.04 25.17
CA ASN A 124 -4.24 -1.84 24.33
C ASN A 124 -3.55 -3.06 23.69
N ALA A 125 -2.31 -3.37 24.07
CA ALA A 125 -1.55 -4.48 23.52
C ALA A 125 -2.22 -5.86 23.72
N SER A 126 -3.04 -6.02 24.76
CA SER A 126 -3.78 -7.25 25.03
C SER A 126 -4.89 -7.57 24.00
N PHE A 127 -5.26 -6.61 23.15
CA PHE A 127 -6.21 -6.82 22.05
C PHE A 127 -5.53 -7.26 20.75
N ILE A 128 -4.18 -7.31 20.73
CA ILE A 128 -3.39 -7.69 19.56
C ILE A 128 -2.73 -9.06 19.82
N GLU A 129 -3.46 -10.01 20.37
CA GLU A 129 -3.04 -11.41 20.34
C GLU A 129 -3.29 -11.97 18.92
N TYR A 130 -2.21 -12.30 18.24
CA TYR A 130 -2.19 -13.00 16.94
C TYR A 130 -2.49 -14.50 17.14
#